data_9342d02c0b0fe451083f53e852002c87
#
_entry.id   9342d02c0b0fe451083f53e852002c87
#
_cell.length_a   1.000
_cell.length_b   1.000
_cell.length_c   1.000
_cell.angle_alpha   90.00
_cell.angle_beta   90.00
_cell.angle_gamma   90.00
#
_symmetry.space_group_name_H-M   'P 1'
#
loop_
_entity.id
_entity.type
_entity.pdbx_description
1 polymer ?
#
loop_
_entity_poly.entity_id
_entity_poly.type
_entity_poly.pdbx_seq_one_letter_code
_entity_poly.pdbx_strand_id
1 'polypeptide(L)'
;KDDFLNSHGIIAGSPVYFGTMAAELKHLFDDYVIIRRKMENKVGAAFATSSDPSGGKETTLLSILQAMLIYGMVIVGDPMEATGHYGVSCTGAPDEKTKKNAALLGKRVAELAKKIWDK
;
A
#
# COMPACT_ATOMS: atom_id res chain seq x y z
N LYS A 1 -14.48 0.79 -8.21
CA LYS A 1 -13.94 2.10 -8.70
C LYS A 1 -14.41 3.27 -7.84
N ASP A 2 -15.67 3.26 -7.43
CA ASP A 2 -16.23 4.40 -6.68
C ASP A 2 -15.49 4.61 -5.36
N ASP A 3 -15.09 3.55 -4.68
CA ASP A 3 -14.32 3.68 -3.44
C ASP A 3 -12.98 4.38 -3.69
N PHE A 4 -12.33 4.07 -4.80
CA PHE A 4 -11.08 4.73 -5.19
C PHE A 4 -11.32 6.21 -5.49
N LEU A 5 -12.39 6.53 -6.19
CA LEU A 5 -12.71 7.91 -6.54
C LEU A 5 -13.09 8.74 -5.32
N ASN A 6 -13.75 8.13 -4.35
CA ASN A 6 -14.28 8.83 -3.17
C ASN A 6 -13.31 8.87 -1.99
N SER A 7 -12.19 8.14 -2.05
CA SER A 7 -11.18 8.14 -0.98
C SER A 7 -10.06 9.11 -1.29
N HIS A 8 -9.36 9.56 -0.25
CA HIS A 8 -8.15 10.40 -0.39
C HIS A 8 -6.90 9.65 0.00
N GLY A 9 -7.03 8.45 0.55
CA GLY A 9 -5.92 7.56 0.86
C GLY A 9 -6.30 6.13 0.57
N ILE A 10 -5.35 5.38 0.04
CA ILE A 10 -5.55 3.97 -0.34
C ILE A 10 -4.37 3.16 0.15
N ILE A 11 -4.65 2.11 0.90
CA ILE A 11 -3.65 1.14 1.30
C ILE A 11 -3.99 -0.17 0.60
N ALA A 12 -3.08 -0.65 -0.23
CA ALA A 12 -3.28 -1.91 -0.95
C ALA A 12 -2.42 -3.00 -0.35
N GLY A 13 -2.98 -4.18 -0.21
CA GLY A 13 -2.28 -5.32 0.35
C GLY A 13 -2.35 -6.52 -0.55
N SER A 14 -1.32 -7.37 -0.48
CA SER A 14 -1.23 -8.58 -1.30
C SER A 14 -0.42 -9.66 -0.59
N PRO A 15 -0.80 -10.93 -0.79
CA PRO A 15 0.16 -12.00 -0.52
C PRO A 15 1.34 -11.87 -1.49
N VAL A 16 2.48 -12.43 -1.10
CA VAL A 16 3.65 -12.51 -1.97
C VAL A 16 3.50 -13.73 -2.86
N TYR A 17 3.40 -13.52 -4.15
CA TYR A 17 3.41 -14.59 -5.14
C TYR A 17 4.53 -14.32 -6.14
N PHE A 18 5.54 -15.21 -6.13
CA PHE A 18 6.71 -15.09 -6.99
C PHE A 18 7.39 -13.72 -6.87
N GLY A 19 7.49 -13.21 -5.64
CA GLY A 19 8.22 -11.98 -5.35
C GLY A 19 7.51 -10.69 -5.73
N THR A 20 6.23 -10.75 -6.09
CA THR A 20 5.47 -9.57 -6.52
C THR A 20 4.01 -9.69 -6.07
N MET A 21 3.21 -8.67 -6.38
CA MET A 21 1.78 -8.68 -6.00
C MET A 21 1.01 -9.78 -6.73
N ALA A 22 -0.08 -10.22 -6.11
CA ALA A 22 -0.98 -11.19 -6.72
C ALA A 22 -1.54 -10.68 -8.04
N ALA A 23 -1.79 -11.60 -8.97
CA ALA A 23 -2.33 -11.26 -10.30
C ALA A 23 -3.65 -10.49 -10.19
N GLU A 24 -4.49 -10.80 -9.21
CA GLU A 24 -5.77 -10.13 -9.01
C GLU A 24 -5.59 -8.64 -8.71
N LEU A 25 -4.60 -8.30 -7.89
CA LEU A 25 -4.32 -6.89 -7.56
C LEU A 25 -3.73 -6.17 -8.77
N LYS A 26 -2.83 -6.82 -9.51
CA LYS A 26 -2.28 -6.24 -10.73
C LYS A 26 -3.38 -6.00 -11.75
N HIS A 27 -4.31 -6.95 -11.88
CA HIS A 27 -5.45 -6.81 -12.77
C HIS A 27 -6.31 -5.59 -12.41
N LEU A 28 -6.51 -5.33 -11.11
CA LEU A 28 -7.25 -4.16 -10.65
C LEU A 28 -6.55 -2.88 -11.11
N PHE A 29 -5.23 -2.78 -10.92
CA PHE A 29 -4.49 -1.60 -11.38
C PHE A 29 -4.56 -1.44 -12.89
N ASP A 30 -4.48 -2.52 -13.64
CA ASP A 30 -4.58 -2.46 -15.11
C ASP A 30 -5.98 -2.03 -15.53
N ASP A 31 -7.02 -2.52 -14.88
CA ASP A 31 -8.41 -2.25 -15.20
C ASP A 31 -8.83 -0.83 -14.85
N TYR A 32 -8.25 -0.26 -13.78
CA TYR A 32 -8.63 1.07 -13.29
C TYR A 32 -7.88 2.20 -14.00
N VAL A 33 -7.15 1.90 -15.06
CA VAL A 33 -6.42 2.92 -15.84
C VAL A 33 -7.34 4.07 -16.28
N ILE A 34 -8.61 3.80 -16.50
CA ILE A 34 -9.56 4.82 -16.97
C ILE A 34 -9.79 5.94 -15.95
N ILE A 35 -9.56 5.69 -14.66
CA ILE A 35 -9.69 6.72 -13.62
C ILE A 35 -8.33 7.26 -13.16
N ARG A 36 -7.26 6.90 -13.86
CA ARG A 36 -5.88 7.23 -13.47
C ARG A 36 -5.69 8.71 -13.13
N ARG A 37 -6.18 9.59 -13.96
CA ARG A 37 -6.00 11.04 -13.77
C ARG A 37 -6.68 11.57 -12.52
N LYS A 38 -7.73 10.91 -12.06
CA LYS A 38 -8.48 11.31 -10.85
C LYS A 38 -7.82 10.82 -9.57
N MET A 39 -6.76 10.02 -9.69
CA MET A 39 -6.03 9.49 -8.53
C MET A 39 -4.84 10.37 -8.13
N GLU A 40 -4.52 11.38 -8.93
CA GLU A 40 -3.37 12.25 -8.65
C GLU A 40 -3.47 12.87 -7.27
N ASN A 41 -2.36 12.83 -6.52
CA ASN A 41 -2.22 13.36 -5.17
C ASN A 41 -3.00 12.64 -4.07
N LYS A 42 -3.66 11.52 -4.37
CA LYS A 42 -4.17 10.65 -3.31
C LYS A 42 -2.98 9.95 -2.65
N VAL A 43 -3.09 9.71 -1.35
CA VAL A 43 -2.00 9.10 -0.57
C VAL A 43 -2.08 7.58 -0.69
N GLY A 44 -0.96 6.94 -0.98
CA GLY A 44 -0.90 5.50 -1.16
C GLY A 44 0.16 4.83 -0.30
N ALA A 45 -0.16 3.64 0.18
CA ALA A 45 0.76 2.79 0.94
C ALA A 45 0.43 1.32 0.68
N ALA A 46 1.31 0.43 1.13
CA ALA A 46 1.17 -0.99 0.84
C ALA A 46 1.45 -1.87 2.07
N PHE A 47 0.87 -3.06 2.07
CA PHE A 47 1.25 -4.13 2.99
C PHE A 47 1.32 -5.46 2.25
N ALA A 48 2.08 -6.41 2.80
CA ALA A 48 2.29 -7.71 2.17
C ALA A 48 2.49 -8.81 3.21
N THR A 49 2.09 -10.02 2.86
CA THR A 49 2.32 -11.22 3.68
C THR A 49 2.98 -12.30 2.86
N SER A 50 3.88 -13.06 3.47
CA SER A 50 4.54 -14.19 2.80
C SER A 50 4.51 -15.43 3.70
N SER A 51 4.69 -16.59 3.10
CA SER A 51 4.82 -17.84 3.86
C SER A 51 6.27 -18.12 4.26
N ASP A 52 7.24 -17.47 3.64
CA ASP A 52 8.67 -17.69 3.88
C ASP A 52 9.35 -16.37 4.28
N PRO A 53 10.28 -16.39 5.28
CA PRO A 53 10.98 -15.17 5.69
C PRO A 53 11.74 -14.46 4.56
N SER A 54 12.23 -15.22 3.59
CA SER A 54 12.95 -14.68 2.43
C SER A 54 12.05 -14.58 1.20
N GLY A 55 10.74 -14.54 1.38
CA GLY A 55 9.78 -14.74 0.31
C GLY A 55 9.51 -13.58 -0.63
N GLY A 56 10.24 -12.45 -0.49
CA GLY A 56 10.04 -11.33 -1.42
C GLY A 56 9.00 -10.31 -0.95
N LYS A 57 8.88 -10.11 0.36
CA LYS A 57 7.96 -9.12 0.92
C LYS A 57 8.28 -7.71 0.44
N GLU A 58 9.57 -7.35 0.40
CA GLU A 58 9.98 -6.01 -0.02
C GLU A 58 9.71 -5.76 -1.49
N THR A 59 9.99 -6.74 -2.35
CA THR A 59 9.71 -6.60 -3.78
C THR A 59 8.22 -6.52 -4.05
N THR A 60 7.41 -7.23 -3.28
CA THR A 60 5.95 -7.16 -3.40
C THR A 60 5.45 -5.77 -2.99
N LEU A 61 5.92 -5.23 -1.87
CA LEU A 61 5.58 -3.87 -1.44
C LEU A 61 5.94 -2.87 -2.54
N LEU A 62 7.15 -2.95 -3.07
CA LEU A 62 7.62 -2.05 -4.12
C LEU A 62 6.80 -2.19 -5.40
N SER A 63 6.38 -3.40 -5.76
CA SER A 63 5.55 -3.59 -6.96
C SER A 63 4.20 -2.86 -6.85
N ILE A 64 3.61 -2.84 -5.66
CA ILE A 64 2.37 -2.10 -5.40
C ILE A 64 2.63 -0.59 -5.48
N LEU A 65 3.68 -0.12 -4.83
CA LEU A 65 4.03 1.30 -4.81
C LEU A 65 4.37 1.81 -6.21
N GLN A 66 5.03 1.00 -7.04
CA GLN A 66 5.30 1.34 -8.44
C GLN A 66 4.01 1.61 -9.22
N ALA A 67 3.01 0.75 -9.04
CA ALA A 67 1.73 0.95 -9.71
C ALA A 67 1.07 2.25 -9.24
N MET A 68 1.11 2.53 -7.94
CA MET A 68 0.56 3.77 -7.39
C MET A 68 1.26 5.01 -7.93
N LEU A 69 2.58 4.95 -8.13
CA LEU A 69 3.32 6.06 -8.74
C LEU A 69 2.83 6.39 -10.13
N ILE A 70 2.49 5.38 -10.92
CA ILE A 70 1.95 5.60 -12.28
C ILE A 70 0.59 6.27 -12.22
N TYR A 71 -0.16 6.06 -11.14
CA TYR A 71 -1.43 6.75 -10.89
C TYR A 71 -1.24 8.18 -10.36
N GLY A 72 0.00 8.67 -10.25
CA GLY A 72 0.26 10.02 -9.74
C GLY A 72 0.01 10.18 -8.25
N MET A 73 -0.03 9.08 -7.51
CA MET A 73 -0.29 9.12 -6.08
C MET A 73 0.96 9.54 -5.30
N VAL A 74 0.74 10.09 -4.12
CA VAL A 74 1.81 10.39 -3.15
C VAL A 74 1.99 9.13 -2.31
N ILE A 75 3.06 8.40 -2.54
CA ILE A 75 3.29 7.16 -1.79
C ILE A 75 4.07 7.43 -0.52
N VAL A 76 3.78 6.65 0.54
CA VAL A 76 4.43 6.80 1.84
C VAL A 76 4.87 5.44 2.36
N GLY A 77 6.02 5.45 3.02
CA GLY A 77 6.49 4.29 3.76
C GLY A 77 5.99 4.32 5.19
N ASP A 78 6.51 3.41 5.99
CA ASP A 78 6.17 3.34 7.41
C ASP A 78 6.64 4.58 8.15
N PRO A 79 5.94 5.02 9.19
CA PRO A 79 6.47 6.06 10.07
C PRO A 79 7.70 5.52 10.81
N MET A 80 8.54 6.43 11.32
CA MET A 80 9.78 6.04 12.00
C MET A 80 9.54 5.17 13.24
N GLU A 81 8.36 5.25 13.83
CA GLU A 81 8.00 4.41 14.97
C GLU A 81 7.78 2.93 14.59
N ALA A 82 7.47 2.65 13.34
CA ALA A 82 7.33 1.29 12.84
C ALA A 82 8.71 0.76 12.41
N THR A 83 8.80 -0.56 12.21
CA THR A 83 10.08 -1.21 11.92
C THR A 83 10.24 -1.64 10.46
N GLY A 84 9.25 -1.37 9.64
CA GLY A 84 9.33 -1.65 8.20
C GLY A 84 10.03 -0.52 7.45
N HIS A 85 10.21 -0.68 6.15
CA HIS A 85 10.85 0.32 5.32
C HIS A 85 9.96 0.77 4.16
N TYR A 86 9.32 -0.17 3.48
CA TYR A 86 8.52 0.11 2.28
C TYR A 86 7.03 -0.03 2.52
N GLY A 87 6.65 -0.41 3.71
CA GLY A 87 5.29 -0.70 4.13
C GLY A 87 5.28 -1.80 5.15
N VAL A 88 4.11 -2.23 5.57
CA VAL A 88 3.97 -3.28 6.58
C VAL A 88 4.03 -4.65 5.93
N SER A 89 4.82 -5.55 6.51
CA SER A 89 4.88 -6.92 6.04
C SER A 89 5.06 -7.90 7.18
N CYS A 90 4.65 -9.14 6.97
CA CYS A 90 4.88 -10.22 7.92
C CYS A 90 5.02 -11.56 7.20
N THR A 91 5.60 -12.53 7.93
CA THR A 91 5.67 -13.92 7.49
C THR A 91 4.66 -14.72 8.30
N GLY A 92 3.77 -15.42 7.59
CA GLY A 92 2.68 -16.13 8.26
C GLY A 92 1.62 -15.17 8.80
N ALA A 93 0.97 -15.56 9.89
CA ALA A 93 -0.06 -14.72 10.51
C ALA A 93 0.58 -13.49 11.17
N PRO A 94 -0.09 -12.33 11.14
CA PRO A 94 0.45 -11.13 11.77
C PRO A 94 0.47 -11.28 13.30
N ASP A 95 1.62 -10.95 13.90
CA ASP A 95 1.79 -10.91 15.34
C ASP A 95 1.41 -9.51 15.88
N GLU A 96 1.56 -9.30 17.18
CA GLU A 96 1.19 -8.03 17.81
C GLU A 96 2.02 -6.87 17.29
N LYS A 97 3.30 -7.09 17.01
CA LYS A 97 4.19 -6.07 16.44
C LYS A 97 3.73 -5.66 15.04
N THR A 98 3.39 -6.64 14.21
CA THR A 98 2.88 -6.40 12.84
C THR A 98 1.58 -5.60 12.89
N LYS A 99 0.68 -5.96 13.79
CA LYS A 99 -0.60 -5.26 13.96
C LYS A 99 -0.38 -3.81 14.39
N LYS A 100 0.54 -3.58 15.32
CA LYS A 100 0.89 -2.23 15.76
C LYS A 100 1.46 -1.41 14.62
N ASN A 101 2.38 -1.98 13.84
CA ASN A 101 2.97 -1.31 12.68
C ASN A 101 1.90 -0.98 11.63
N ALA A 102 0.96 -1.88 11.42
CA ALA A 102 -0.14 -1.65 10.48
C ALA A 102 -1.02 -0.48 10.93
N ALA A 103 -1.33 -0.40 12.22
CA ALA A 103 -2.10 0.70 12.78
C ALA A 103 -1.36 2.04 12.62
N LEU A 104 -0.05 2.05 12.83
CA LEU A 104 0.78 3.24 12.65
C LEU A 104 0.81 3.69 11.19
N LEU A 105 0.91 2.76 10.25
CA LEU A 105 0.87 3.08 8.83
C LEU A 105 -0.48 3.66 8.43
N GLY A 106 -1.56 3.04 8.87
CA GLY A 106 -2.91 3.54 8.60
C GLY A 106 -3.13 4.94 9.13
N LYS A 107 -2.67 5.22 10.34
CA LYS A 107 -2.74 6.55 10.95
C LYS A 107 -1.96 7.57 10.11
N ARG A 108 -0.76 7.21 9.68
CA ARG A 108 0.07 8.11 8.86
C ARG A 108 -0.62 8.46 7.54
N VAL A 109 -1.17 7.46 6.86
CA VAL A 109 -1.88 7.69 5.60
C VAL A 109 -3.07 8.62 5.80
N ALA A 110 -3.86 8.38 6.84
CA ALA A 110 -5.02 9.20 7.15
C ALA A 110 -4.62 10.66 7.45
N GLU A 111 -3.60 10.86 8.26
CA GLU A 111 -3.12 12.20 8.63
C GLU A 111 -2.60 12.96 7.41
N LEU A 112 -1.83 12.30 6.54
CA LEU A 112 -1.31 12.93 5.33
C LEU A 112 -2.43 13.23 4.33
N ALA A 113 -3.37 12.33 4.17
CA ALA A 113 -4.53 12.56 3.30
C ALA A 113 -5.33 13.78 3.78
N LYS A 114 -5.52 13.92 5.07
CA LYS A 114 -6.19 15.12 5.63
C LYS A 114 -5.41 16.39 5.33
N LYS A 115 -4.10 16.37 5.51
CA LYS A 115 -3.26 17.56 5.24
C LYS A 115 -3.33 17.99 3.78
N ILE A 116 -3.42 17.04 2.86
CA ILE A 116 -3.43 17.34 1.43
C ILE A 116 -4.82 17.77 0.96
N TRP A 117 -5.87 17.10 1.44
CA TRP A 117 -7.21 17.24 0.89
C TRP A 117 -8.19 18.08 1.72
N ASP A 118 -7.96 18.20 3.03
CA ASP A 118 -8.80 19.07 3.87
C ASP A 118 -8.30 20.52 3.75
N LYS A 119 -9.13 21.35 3.16
CA LYS A 119 -8.83 22.77 2.94
C LYS A 119 -9.72 23.66 3.80
#